data_579afd92fd84124c9dbda762692a5667
#
_entry.id   579afd92fd84124c9dbda762692a5667
#
_cell.length_a   1.000
_cell.length_b   1.000
_cell.length_c   1.000
_cell.angle_alpha   90.00
_cell.angle_beta   90.00
_cell.angle_gamma   90.00
#
_symmetry.space_group_name_H-M   'P 1'
#
loop_
_entity.id
_entity.type
_entity.pdbx_description
1 polymer ?
#
loop_
_entity_poly.entity_id
_entity_poly.type
_entity_poly.pdbx_seq_one_letter_code
_entity_poly.pdbx_strand_id
1 'polypeptide(L)'
;MGHKTLYFGLFCVFLAYYVYIPIPEGIEEPWKVQLLDASMKMISLTAMLLENTGIITYEEFYLTISSVLLTRPESDGNLTVLDTDFGGVPVRLYVPTGAAERQRPAVVFLHGGAFVLGSCKLEAYNFLNRMVANRLDAVVVGVDYRLAPQYHFPVPLEDCISAVKFFLQDEILRQYGVDSARVCISGDSSGGLLAAQVVQALKNDPEFKDKIKAQALIYPGLQLFDTLMPSHMENEYGPILPRKMLIKLGCLYVTKDQALPQAMWKNQHVPQEHKHLLKFVNWSTFLPEKYKKSHVYTEPITGIFNASYLNSVAHMSPLIANDSELQTLPLTYVLTCEHDVLRDDGLIYVTRLQNAGVNVTHDHVENGFHGALAFINSPFHLNLGHRVKDKYISWLEENL
;
A
#
# COMPACT_ATOMS: atom_id res chain seq x y z
N MET A 1 36.80 -33.22 11.97
CA MET A 1 36.30 -32.02 11.28
C MET A 1 37.01 -30.80 11.84
N GLY A 2 37.60 -29.98 11.01
CA GLY A 2 38.34 -28.79 11.48
C GLY A 2 37.32 -27.72 12.00
N HIS A 3 37.75 -26.90 12.95
CA HIS A 3 36.91 -25.81 13.51
C HIS A 3 36.27 -24.95 12.42
N LYS A 4 36.92 -24.71 11.26
CA LYS A 4 36.36 -23.97 10.12
C LYS A 4 35.10 -24.62 9.54
N THR A 5 35.08 -25.96 9.41
CA THR A 5 33.90 -26.71 8.91
C THR A 5 32.77 -26.66 9.92
N LEU A 6 33.05 -26.69 11.21
CA LEU A 6 32.04 -26.55 12.27
C LEU A 6 31.41 -25.14 12.24
N TYR A 7 32.22 -24.08 12.16
CA TYR A 7 31.71 -22.70 12.10
C TYR A 7 30.90 -22.46 10.82
N PHE A 8 31.34 -22.99 9.69
CA PHE A 8 30.57 -22.91 8.45
C PHE A 8 29.22 -23.65 8.57
N GLY A 9 29.23 -24.85 9.14
CA GLY A 9 28.00 -25.60 9.39
C GLY A 9 27.02 -24.85 10.32
N LEU A 10 27.51 -24.27 11.41
CA LEU A 10 26.70 -23.44 12.31
C LEU A 10 26.15 -22.21 11.61
N PHE A 11 26.96 -21.53 10.81
CA PHE A 11 26.51 -20.40 10.01
C PHE A 11 25.38 -20.78 9.05
N CYS A 12 25.52 -21.91 8.33
CA CYS A 12 24.47 -22.40 7.43
C CYS A 12 23.17 -22.72 8.19
N VAL A 13 23.26 -23.32 9.39
CA VAL A 13 22.09 -23.62 10.22
C VAL A 13 21.41 -22.32 10.68
N PHE A 14 22.16 -21.34 11.17
CA PHE A 14 21.61 -20.05 11.57
C PHE A 14 20.97 -19.32 10.41
N LEU A 15 21.60 -19.32 9.22
CA LEU A 15 21.08 -18.72 8.03
C LEU A 15 19.76 -19.40 7.60
N ALA A 16 19.75 -20.73 7.55
CA ALA A 16 18.55 -21.51 7.24
C ALA A 16 17.39 -21.21 8.23
N TYR A 17 17.70 -21.12 9.53
CA TYR A 17 16.72 -20.75 10.56
C TYR A 17 16.21 -19.32 10.37
N TYR A 18 17.09 -18.38 10.01
CA TYR A 18 16.71 -16.98 9.78
C TYR A 18 15.78 -16.80 8.58
N VAL A 19 16.02 -17.51 7.48
CA VAL A 19 15.21 -17.38 6.26
C VAL A 19 13.94 -18.22 6.27
N TYR A 20 13.91 -19.28 7.09
CA TYR A 20 12.75 -20.17 7.17
C TYR A 20 11.59 -19.48 7.91
N ILE A 21 10.39 -19.57 7.32
CA ILE A 21 9.13 -19.30 8.00
C ILE A 21 8.17 -20.46 7.77
N PRO A 22 7.36 -20.83 8.75
CA PRO A 22 6.21 -21.68 8.47
C PRO A 22 5.22 -20.88 7.63
N ILE A 23 4.91 -21.36 6.43
CA ILE A 23 3.88 -20.77 5.59
C ILE A 23 2.51 -21.14 6.18
N PRO A 24 1.58 -20.17 6.37
CA PRO A 24 0.24 -20.44 6.84
C PRO A 24 -0.48 -21.48 5.97
N GLU A 25 -1.32 -22.31 6.62
CA GLU A 25 -2.16 -23.27 5.91
C GLU A 25 -3.10 -22.55 4.94
N GLY A 26 -3.32 -23.12 3.76
CA GLY A 26 -4.20 -22.57 2.73
C GLY A 26 -3.52 -21.62 1.75
N ILE A 27 -2.29 -21.16 1.99
CA ILE A 27 -1.54 -20.38 1.00
C ILE A 27 -1.22 -21.28 -0.21
N GLU A 28 -1.60 -20.80 -1.40
CA GLU A 28 -1.27 -21.48 -2.67
C GLU A 28 0.21 -21.34 -2.98
N GLU A 29 0.76 -22.32 -3.68
CA GLU A 29 2.16 -22.35 -4.13
C GLU A 29 3.16 -22.08 -2.99
N PRO A 30 3.03 -22.77 -1.82
CA PRO A 30 3.74 -22.42 -0.60
C PRO A 30 5.27 -22.43 -0.76
N TRP A 31 5.81 -23.31 -1.62
CA TRP A 31 7.24 -23.34 -1.90
C TRP A 31 7.73 -22.09 -2.64
N LYS A 32 6.91 -21.52 -3.56
CA LYS A 32 7.25 -20.26 -4.22
C LYS A 32 7.22 -19.10 -3.23
N VAL A 33 6.18 -19.03 -2.39
CA VAL A 33 6.06 -18.00 -1.36
C VAL A 33 7.23 -18.08 -0.38
N GLN A 34 7.64 -19.29 0.03
CA GLN A 34 8.79 -19.49 0.90
C GLN A 34 10.10 -19.07 0.24
N LEU A 35 10.27 -19.35 -1.05
CA LEU A 35 11.47 -18.92 -1.80
C LEU A 35 11.51 -17.39 -1.95
N LEU A 36 10.38 -16.77 -2.24
CA LEU A 36 10.26 -15.30 -2.32
C LEU A 36 10.57 -14.63 -0.99
N ASP A 37 9.96 -15.10 0.09
CA ASP A 37 10.20 -14.59 1.43
C ASP A 37 11.67 -14.77 1.87
N ALA A 38 12.24 -15.94 1.63
CA ALA A 38 13.65 -16.20 1.88
C ALA A 38 14.56 -15.25 1.08
N SER A 39 14.23 -15.00 -0.19
CA SER A 39 14.98 -14.06 -1.05
C SER A 39 14.90 -12.62 -0.49
N MET A 40 13.71 -12.17 -0.09
CA MET A 40 13.52 -10.85 0.52
C MET A 40 14.29 -10.70 1.83
N LYS A 41 14.31 -11.75 2.67
CA LYS A 41 15.10 -11.78 3.91
C LYS A 41 16.60 -11.73 3.64
N MET A 42 17.07 -12.43 2.62
CA MET A 42 18.49 -12.38 2.21
C MET A 42 18.87 -10.98 1.71
N ILE A 43 18.03 -10.36 0.89
CA ILE A 43 18.21 -8.97 0.46
C ILE A 43 18.27 -8.04 1.67
N SER A 44 17.33 -8.17 2.60
CA SER A 44 17.28 -7.38 3.84
C SER A 44 18.52 -7.57 4.71
N LEU A 45 18.98 -8.81 4.88
CA LEU A 45 20.20 -9.10 5.64
C LEU A 45 21.44 -8.47 4.98
N THR A 46 21.54 -8.58 3.65
CA THR A 46 22.63 -7.97 2.89
C THR A 46 22.61 -6.44 3.04
N ALA A 47 21.43 -5.82 2.92
CA ALA A 47 21.27 -4.38 3.15
C ALA A 47 21.75 -3.95 4.54
N MET A 48 21.31 -4.67 5.59
CA MET A 48 21.74 -4.40 6.98
C MET A 48 23.24 -4.55 7.18
N LEU A 49 23.85 -5.57 6.59
CA LEU A 49 25.30 -5.76 6.68
C LEU A 49 26.08 -4.64 5.99
N LEU A 50 25.64 -4.20 4.82
CA LEU A 50 26.27 -3.10 4.08
C LEU A 50 26.08 -1.76 4.82
N GLU A 51 24.91 -1.51 5.39
CA GLU A 51 24.64 -0.33 6.21
C GLU A 51 25.53 -0.29 7.46
N ASN A 52 25.68 -1.42 8.18
CA ASN A 52 26.56 -1.51 9.35
C ASN A 52 28.05 -1.29 9.02
N THR A 53 28.45 -1.53 7.77
CA THR A 53 29.83 -1.22 7.30
C THR A 53 29.97 0.21 6.78
N GLY A 54 28.89 0.99 6.72
CA GLY A 54 28.89 2.37 6.21
C GLY A 54 29.07 2.48 4.69
N ILE A 55 28.88 1.39 3.94
CA ILE A 55 29.06 1.38 2.48
C ILE A 55 27.87 2.03 1.77
N ILE A 56 26.64 1.68 2.19
CA ILE A 56 25.38 2.15 1.61
C ILE A 56 24.28 2.04 2.65
N THR A 57 23.27 2.91 2.64
CA THR A 57 22.12 2.80 3.54
C THR A 57 21.21 1.65 3.14
N TYR A 58 20.38 1.19 4.07
CA TYR A 58 19.40 0.12 3.83
C TYR A 58 18.47 0.47 2.66
N GLU A 59 17.96 1.69 2.64
CA GLU A 59 17.02 2.18 1.64
C GLU A 59 17.69 2.33 0.26
N GLU A 60 18.90 2.91 0.20
CA GLU A 60 19.65 3.06 -1.05
C GLU A 60 19.98 1.71 -1.70
N PHE A 61 20.28 0.69 -0.87
CA PHE A 61 20.49 -0.66 -1.36
C PHE A 61 19.23 -1.24 -2.02
N TYR A 62 18.06 -1.10 -1.37
CA TYR A 62 16.78 -1.54 -1.93
C TYR A 62 16.42 -0.78 -3.20
N LEU A 63 16.59 0.54 -3.24
CA LEU A 63 16.36 1.36 -4.43
C LEU A 63 17.30 0.93 -5.57
N THR A 64 18.57 0.61 -5.27
CA THR A 64 19.54 0.13 -6.27
C THR A 64 19.10 -1.21 -6.87
N ILE A 65 18.66 -2.17 -6.03
CA ILE A 65 18.18 -3.46 -6.53
C ILE A 65 16.88 -3.28 -7.32
N SER A 66 15.94 -2.50 -6.82
CA SER A 66 14.65 -2.29 -7.51
C SER A 66 14.82 -1.53 -8.83
N SER A 67 15.89 -0.73 -8.99
CA SER A 67 16.15 -0.02 -10.24
C SER A 67 16.35 -0.95 -11.44
N VAL A 68 16.81 -2.19 -11.21
CA VAL A 68 16.95 -3.22 -12.26
C VAL A 68 15.57 -3.67 -12.80
N LEU A 69 14.52 -3.50 -12.01
CA LEU A 69 13.14 -3.86 -12.37
C LEU A 69 12.35 -2.68 -12.96
N LEU A 70 12.99 -1.53 -13.14
CA LEU A 70 12.36 -0.38 -13.78
C LEU A 70 12.22 -0.60 -15.30
N THR A 71 11.06 -0.34 -15.81
CA THR A 71 10.77 -0.44 -17.24
C THR A 71 10.88 0.91 -17.94
N ARG A 72 11.12 0.87 -19.24
CA ARG A 72 10.96 2.05 -20.12
C ARG A 72 9.49 2.23 -20.52
N PRO A 73 9.07 3.44 -20.88
CA PRO A 73 7.73 3.67 -21.43
C PRO A 73 7.68 3.15 -22.88
N GLU A 74 7.21 1.92 -23.06
CA GLU A 74 7.08 1.30 -24.37
C GLU A 74 5.63 1.33 -24.84
N SER A 75 5.37 2.05 -25.92
CA SER A 75 4.07 2.05 -26.60
C SER A 75 3.93 0.82 -27.51
N ASP A 76 2.70 0.39 -27.72
CA ASP A 76 2.35 -0.71 -28.62
C ASP A 76 1.16 -0.33 -29.53
N GLY A 77 0.60 -1.29 -30.26
CA GLY A 77 -0.55 -1.05 -31.14
C GLY A 77 -1.83 -0.59 -30.43
N ASN A 78 -1.95 -0.87 -29.14
CA ASN A 78 -3.15 -0.60 -28.32
C ASN A 78 -2.98 0.60 -27.38
N LEU A 79 -1.76 0.83 -26.90
CA LEU A 79 -1.46 1.84 -25.89
C LEU A 79 -0.31 2.74 -26.28
N THR A 80 -0.51 4.05 -26.15
CA THR A 80 0.58 5.01 -26.02
C THR A 80 0.98 5.09 -24.57
N VAL A 81 2.26 4.82 -24.27
CA VAL A 81 2.82 4.90 -22.91
C VAL A 81 3.92 5.94 -22.90
N LEU A 82 3.81 6.90 -21.99
CA LEU A 82 4.79 7.97 -21.88
C LEU A 82 5.06 8.37 -20.41
N ASP A 83 6.29 8.72 -20.13
CA ASP A 83 6.67 9.36 -18.87
C ASP A 83 6.55 10.88 -19.06
N THR A 84 5.84 11.54 -18.15
CA THR A 84 5.61 13.00 -18.18
C THR A 84 5.56 13.55 -16.75
N ASP A 85 5.14 14.80 -16.60
CA ASP A 85 5.04 15.49 -15.32
C ASP A 85 3.62 16.06 -15.12
N PHE A 86 3.04 15.83 -13.94
CA PHE A 86 1.75 16.41 -13.55
C PHE A 86 1.93 17.26 -12.28
N GLY A 87 1.95 18.56 -12.48
CA GLY A 87 2.09 19.52 -11.37
C GLY A 87 3.42 19.44 -10.63
N GLY A 88 4.52 19.14 -11.32
CA GLY A 88 5.86 18.95 -10.76
C GLY A 88 6.15 17.55 -10.26
N VAL A 89 5.22 16.61 -10.49
CA VAL A 89 5.35 15.21 -10.04
C VAL A 89 5.49 14.29 -11.26
N PRO A 90 6.54 13.45 -11.34
CA PRO A 90 6.69 12.48 -12.42
C PRO A 90 5.53 11.47 -12.44
N VAL A 91 5.02 11.18 -13.63
CA VAL A 91 3.97 10.18 -13.81
C VAL A 91 4.25 9.33 -15.05
N ARG A 92 3.73 8.12 -15.07
CA ARG A 92 3.63 7.29 -16.28
C ARG A 92 2.17 7.25 -16.72
N LEU A 93 1.92 7.67 -17.94
CA LEU A 93 0.60 7.76 -18.56
C LEU A 93 0.42 6.63 -19.57
N TYR A 94 -0.74 5.97 -19.51
CA TYR A 94 -1.16 4.92 -20.46
C TYR A 94 -2.45 5.39 -21.13
N VAL A 95 -2.39 5.64 -22.45
CA VAL A 95 -3.52 6.15 -23.22
C VAL A 95 -3.86 5.17 -24.33
N PRO A 96 -5.09 4.64 -24.38
CA PRO A 96 -5.52 3.79 -25.48
C PRO A 96 -5.45 4.52 -26.83
N THR A 97 -4.92 3.86 -27.87
CA THR A 97 -4.69 4.45 -29.20
C THR A 97 -5.93 4.41 -30.12
N GLY A 98 -6.90 3.50 -29.83
CA GLY A 98 -8.12 3.37 -30.61
C GLY A 98 -9.02 4.60 -30.57
N ALA A 99 -9.82 4.81 -31.61
CA ALA A 99 -10.90 5.79 -31.56
C ALA A 99 -11.93 5.37 -30.51
N ALA A 100 -12.24 6.24 -29.56
CA ALA A 100 -13.26 5.97 -28.56
C ALA A 100 -14.62 6.45 -29.07
N GLU A 101 -15.64 5.63 -28.92
CA GLU A 101 -17.04 6.01 -29.22
C GLU A 101 -17.59 7.04 -28.22
N ARG A 102 -17.03 7.03 -27.01
CA ARG A 102 -17.38 7.95 -25.90
C ARG A 102 -16.13 8.32 -25.14
N GLN A 103 -16.20 9.33 -24.29
CA GLN A 103 -15.11 9.66 -23.37
C GLN A 103 -14.77 8.46 -22.50
N ARG A 104 -13.48 8.26 -22.18
CA ARG A 104 -12.95 7.10 -21.46
C ARG A 104 -13.03 7.27 -19.95
N PRO A 105 -13.18 6.20 -19.19
CA PRO A 105 -12.89 6.24 -17.75
C PRO A 105 -11.40 6.50 -17.53
N ALA A 106 -11.06 6.85 -16.28
CA ALA A 106 -9.66 6.96 -15.90
C ALA A 106 -9.38 6.37 -14.52
N VAL A 107 -8.16 5.87 -14.34
CA VAL A 107 -7.65 5.39 -13.06
C VAL A 107 -6.33 6.08 -12.75
N VAL A 108 -6.26 6.76 -11.60
CA VAL A 108 -4.98 7.22 -11.04
C VAL A 108 -4.52 6.19 -10.03
N PHE A 109 -3.39 5.54 -10.29
CA PHE A 109 -2.84 4.47 -9.47
C PHE A 109 -1.62 4.95 -8.69
N LEU A 110 -1.68 4.80 -7.36
CA LEU A 110 -0.63 5.11 -6.41
C LEU A 110 0.00 3.80 -5.95
N HIS A 111 1.30 3.64 -6.22
CA HIS A 111 1.99 2.39 -5.94
C HIS A 111 2.23 2.17 -4.44
N GLY A 112 2.34 0.89 -4.02
CA GLY A 112 2.76 0.49 -2.69
C GLY A 112 4.28 0.58 -2.48
N GLY A 113 4.75 0.07 -1.34
CA GLY A 113 6.17 0.05 -0.98
C GLY A 113 6.47 0.75 0.35
N ALA A 114 5.47 0.86 1.22
CA ALA A 114 5.59 1.45 2.56
C ALA A 114 6.15 2.88 2.55
N PHE A 115 5.87 3.65 1.50
CA PHE A 115 6.36 5.03 1.27
C PHE A 115 7.88 5.16 1.06
N VAL A 116 8.63 4.07 1.18
CA VAL A 116 10.11 4.01 1.18
C VAL A 116 10.63 3.38 -0.11
N LEU A 117 9.85 2.49 -0.68
CA LEU A 117 10.20 1.67 -1.83
C LEU A 117 9.16 1.84 -2.93
N GLY A 118 9.51 1.37 -4.13
CA GLY A 118 8.56 1.34 -5.25
C GLY A 118 8.74 2.48 -6.23
N SER A 119 8.03 2.35 -7.34
CA SER A 119 7.88 3.33 -8.43
C SER A 119 6.78 2.83 -9.33
N CYS A 120 5.98 3.72 -9.91
CA CYS A 120 4.99 3.37 -10.94
C CYS A 120 5.62 2.73 -12.19
N LYS A 121 6.97 2.83 -12.33
CA LYS A 121 7.75 2.30 -13.44
C LYS A 121 8.23 0.85 -13.21
N LEU A 122 8.03 0.28 -12.01
CA LEU A 122 8.34 -1.13 -11.76
C LEU A 122 7.51 -2.03 -12.67
N GLU A 123 8.11 -3.14 -13.09
CA GLU A 123 7.51 -4.08 -14.05
C GLU A 123 6.10 -4.54 -13.62
N ALA A 124 5.90 -4.85 -12.34
CA ALA A 124 4.60 -5.28 -11.85
C ALA A 124 3.52 -4.19 -12.00
N TYR A 125 3.84 -2.94 -11.67
CA TYR A 125 2.90 -1.82 -11.83
C TYR A 125 2.71 -1.43 -13.29
N ASN A 126 3.77 -1.46 -14.11
CA ASN A 126 3.67 -1.26 -15.55
C ASN A 126 2.73 -2.28 -16.18
N PHE A 127 2.87 -3.56 -15.81
CA PHE A 127 1.98 -4.62 -16.28
C PHE A 127 0.54 -4.43 -15.82
N LEU A 128 0.33 -4.15 -14.53
CA LEU A 128 -1.01 -3.90 -13.98
C LEU A 128 -1.71 -2.75 -14.69
N ASN A 129 -1.04 -1.60 -14.82
CA ASN A 129 -1.60 -0.40 -15.42
C ASN A 129 -1.92 -0.59 -16.90
N ARG A 130 -1.08 -1.33 -17.65
CA ARG A 130 -1.38 -1.74 -19.02
C ARG A 130 -2.62 -2.62 -19.11
N MET A 131 -2.76 -3.58 -18.19
CA MET A 131 -3.94 -4.46 -18.15
C MET A 131 -5.21 -3.66 -17.85
N VAL A 132 -5.17 -2.73 -16.89
CA VAL A 132 -6.30 -1.84 -16.60
C VAL A 132 -6.65 -0.99 -17.81
N ALA A 133 -5.66 -0.32 -18.43
CA ALA A 133 -5.89 0.53 -19.61
C ALA A 133 -6.50 -0.24 -20.78
N ASN A 134 -6.00 -1.44 -21.07
CA ASN A 134 -6.50 -2.27 -22.17
C ASN A 134 -7.89 -2.85 -21.90
N ARG A 135 -8.16 -3.34 -20.68
CA ARG A 135 -9.43 -4.00 -20.39
C ARG A 135 -10.60 -3.03 -20.26
N LEU A 136 -10.35 -1.85 -19.71
CA LEU A 136 -11.39 -0.83 -19.51
C LEU A 136 -11.46 0.17 -20.67
N ASP A 137 -10.58 0.13 -21.64
CA ASP A 137 -10.34 1.24 -22.59
C ASP A 137 -10.15 2.57 -21.82
N ALA A 138 -9.37 2.55 -20.73
CA ALA A 138 -9.23 3.63 -19.77
C ALA A 138 -7.89 4.36 -19.92
N VAL A 139 -7.88 5.64 -19.61
CA VAL A 139 -6.63 6.37 -19.36
C VAL A 139 -6.14 6.04 -17.96
N VAL A 140 -4.88 5.57 -17.85
CA VAL A 140 -4.29 5.22 -16.54
C VAL A 140 -3.09 6.12 -16.26
N VAL A 141 -3.01 6.64 -15.04
CA VAL A 141 -1.92 7.49 -14.55
C VAL A 141 -1.24 6.79 -13.37
N GLY A 142 -0.03 6.29 -13.55
CA GLY A 142 0.80 5.84 -12.45
C GLY A 142 1.62 7.00 -11.89
N VAL A 143 1.48 7.31 -10.61
CA VAL A 143 2.17 8.43 -9.97
C VAL A 143 3.49 7.95 -9.35
N ASP A 144 4.58 8.67 -9.62
CA ASP A 144 5.93 8.38 -9.12
C ASP A 144 6.29 9.42 -8.03
N TYR A 145 5.58 9.36 -6.91
CA TYR A 145 5.72 10.29 -5.80
C TYR A 145 7.07 10.12 -5.07
N ARG A 146 7.58 11.19 -4.46
CA ARG A 146 8.83 11.18 -3.69
C ARG A 146 8.75 10.27 -2.47
N LEU A 147 9.86 9.59 -2.15
CA LEU A 147 9.91 8.54 -1.14
C LEU A 147 10.66 8.98 0.13
N ALA A 148 10.24 8.40 1.25
CA ALA A 148 11.00 8.42 2.51
C ALA A 148 12.22 7.48 2.40
N PRO A 149 13.26 7.69 3.21
CA PRO A 149 13.41 8.70 4.25
C PRO A 149 13.97 10.04 3.75
N GLN A 150 14.14 10.22 2.43
CA GLN A 150 14.57 11.51 1.87
C GLN A 150 13.46 12.55 2.03
N TYR A 151 12.22 12.11 1.88
CA TYR A 151 11.01 12.93 1.99
C TYR A 151 10.00 12.28 2.93
N HIS A 152 9.94 12.78 4.17
CA HIS A 152 8.95 12.32 5.16
C HIS A 152 7.55 12.88 4.87
N PHE A 153 6.55 12.39 5.60
CA PHE A 153 5.22 13.00 5.62
C PHE A 153 5.33 14.52 5.88
N PRO A 154 4.60 15.39 5.17
CA PRO A 154 3.51 15.07 4.22
C PRO A 154 3.93 14.97 2.74
N VAL A 155 5.22 15.08 2.40
CA VAL A 155 5.68 15.26 1.03
C VAL A 155 5.15 14.21 0.03
N PRO A 156 5.18 12.88 0.31
CA PRO A 156 4.61 11.89 -0.59
C PRO A 156 3.10 12.09 -0.85
N LEU A 157 2.36 12.51 0.17
CA LEU A 157 0.93 12.82 0.04
C LEU A 157 0.69 14.08 -0.80
N GLU A 158 1.46 15.13 -0.55
CA GLU A 158 1.38 16.39 -1.32
C GLU A 158 1.64 16.17 -2.80
N ASP A 159 2.62 15.32 -3.14
CA ASP A 159 2.89 14.92 -4.53
C ASP A 159 1.66 14.23 -5.14
N CYS A 160 1.08 13.25 -4.44
CA CYS A 160 -0.11 12.55 -4.92
C CYS A 160 -1.30 13.50 -5.12
N ILE A 161 -1.55 14.40 -4.17
CA ILE A 161 -2.61 15.42 -4.30
C ILE A 161 -2.34 16.34 -5.50
N SER A 162 -1.09 16.79 -5.66
CA SER A 162 -0.69 17.68 -6.77
C SER A 162 -0.89 17.02 -8.12
N ALA A 163 -0.42 15.78 -8.30
CA ALA A 163 -0.59 15.03 -9.53
C ALA A 163 -2.07 14.76 -9.86
N VAL A 164 -2.87 14.40 -8.86
CA VAL A 164 -4.31 14.16 -9.03
C VAL A 164 -5.05 15.45 -9.39
N LYS A 165 -4.79 16.55 -8.68
CA LYS A 165 -5.38 17.86 -9.01
C LYS A 165 -5.04 18.31 -10.43
N PHE A 166 -3.79 18.14 -10.84
CA PHE A 166 -3.36 18.47 -12.20
C PHE A 166 -4.14 17.63 -13.23
N PHE A 167 -4.23 16.31 -13.02
CA PHE A 167 -4.95 15.42 -13.94
C PHE A 167 -6.44 15.75 -14.03
N LEU A 168 -7.08 16.14 -12.92
CA LEU A 168 -8.51 16.47 -12.86
C LEU A 168 -8.88 17.84 -13.43
N GLN A 169 -7.93 18.64 -13.92
CA GLN A 169 -8.25 19.88 -14.64
C GLN A 169 -9.02 19.57 -15.93
N ASP A 170 -10.05 20.36 -16.24
CA ASP A 170 -10.92 20.14 -17.40
C ASP A 170 -10.17 20.14 -18.73
N GLU A 171 -9.10 20.94 -18.82
CA GLU A 171 -8.23 20.97 -20.00
C GLU A 171 -7.50 19.65 -20.20
N ILE A 172 -6.95 19.09 -19.13
CA ILE A 172 -6.20 17.81 -19.14
C ILE A 172 -7.15 16.65 -19.41
N LEU A 173 -8.30 16.60 -18.75
CA LEU A 173 -9.31 15.56 -19.00
C LEU A 173 -9.76 15.58 -20.46
N ARG A 174 -10.00 16.76 -21.03
CA ARG A 174 -10.36 16.90 -22.47
C ARG A 174 -9.22 16.51 -23.39
N GLN A 175 -7.97 16.87 -23.05
CA GLN A 175 -6.79 16.50 -23.84
C GLN A 175 -6.66 14.99 -24.02
N TYR A 176 -6.97 14.22 -22.98
CA TYR A 176 -6.88 12.75 -23.00
C TYR A 176 -8.22 12.06 -23.27
N GLY A 177 -9.29 12.81 -23.54
CA GLY A 177 -10.62 12.26 -23.83
C GLY A 177 -11.26 11.55 -22.64
N VAL A 178 -11.00 12.01 -21.42
CA VAL A 178 -11.49 11.41 -20.17
C VAL A 178 -12.84 11.98 -19.77
N ASP A 179 -13.75 11.10 -19.35
CA ASP A 179 -15.02 11.45 -18.72
C ASP A 179 -14.78 11.81 -17.24
N SER A 180 -15.00 13.06 -16.89
CA SER A 180 -14.80 13.57 -15.53
C SER A 180 -15.68 12.88 -14.47
N ALA A 181 -16.79 12.24 -14.89
CA ALA A 181 -17.68 11.50 -13.98
C ALA A 181 -17.24 10.05 -13.76
N ARG A 182 -16.15 9.59 -14.39
CA ARG A 182 -15.69 8.19 -14.34
C ARG A 182 -14.21 8.08 -14.00
N VAL A 183 -13.76 8.81 -12.97
CA VAL A 183 -12.37 8.76 -12.48
C VAL A 183 -12.32 8.00 -11.16
N CYS A 184 -11.41 7.04 -11.07
CA CYS A 184 -11.09 6.28 -9.84
C CYS A 184 -9.69 6.63 -9.34
N ILE A 185 -9.56 6.87 -8.03
CA ILE A 185 -8.26 6.95 -7.35
C ILE A 185 -8.00 5.61 -6.70
N SER A 186 -6.87 4.99 -6.99
CA SER A 186 -6.58 3.63 -6.57
C SER A 186 -5.15 3.49 -6.07
N GLY A 187 -4.90 2.45 -5.30
CA GLY A 187 -3.56 2.08 -4.86
C GLY A 187 -3.53 0.82 -4.02
N ASP A 188 -2.35 0.28 -3.85
CA ASP A 188 -2.11 -0.92 -3.06
C ASP A 188 -1.23 -0.62 -1.84
N SER A 189 -1.45 -1.31 -0.71
CA SER A 189 -0.64 -1.16 0.50
C SER A 189 -0.57 0.31 0.97
N SER A 190 0.62 0.90 1.09
CA SER A 190 0.81 2.33 1.37
C SER A 190 0.21 3.24 0.29
N GLY A 191 0.20 2.82 -0.98
CA GLY A 191 -0.50 3.52 -2.05
C GLY A 191 -2.01 3.54 -1.85
N GLY A 192 -2.58 2.50 -1.23
CA GLY A 192 -3.97 2.47 -0.81
C GLY A 192 -4.27 3.49 0.28
N LEU A 193 -3.36 3.67 1.24
CA LEU A 193 -3.45 4.74 2.24
C LEU A 193 -3.44 6.12 1.56
N LEU A 194 -2.46 6.36 0.67
CA LEU A 194 -2.35 7.62 -0.07
C LEU A 194 -3.62 7.88 -0.91
N ALA A 195 -4.18 6.85 -1.56
CA ALA A 195 -5.42 6.96 -2.32
C ALA A 195 -6.60 7.42 -1.43
N ALA A 196 -6.76 6.79 -0.27
CA ALA A 196 -7.79 7.18 0.69
C ALA A 196 -7.61 8.62 1.20
N GLN A 197 -6.36 9.03 1.47
CA GLN A 197 -6.05 10.40 1.91
C GLN A 197 -6.29 11.43 0.82
N VAL A 198 -5.90 11.15 -0.43
CA VAL A 198 -6.17 12.03 -1.59
C VAL A 198 -7.67 12.24 -1.75
N VAL A 199 -8.46 11.16 -1.71
CA VAL A 199 -9.93 11.25 -1.81
C VAL A 199 -10.51 12.05 -0.65
N GLN A 200 -10.07 11.81 0.59
CA GLN A 200 -10.50 12.59 1.76
C GLN A 200 -10.13 14.08 1.64
N ALA A 201 -8.96 14.39 1.10
CA ALA A 201 -8.53 15.78 0.89
C ALA A 201 -9.35 16.52 -0.17
N LEU A 202 -9.75 15.81 -1.25
CA LEU A 202 -10.42 16.42 -2.40
C LEU A 202 -11.96 16.40 -2.32
N LYS A 203 -12.56 15.58 -1.46
CA LYS A 203 -14.02 15.43 -1.34
C LYS A 203 -14.78 16.72 -1.05
N ASN A 204 -14.14 17.70 -0.41
CA ASN A 204 -14.72 19.00 -0.06
C ASN A 204 -14.18 20.13 -0.94
N ASP A 205 -13.27 19.84 -1.87
CA ASP A 205 -12.73 20.84 -2.79
C ASP A 205 -13.78 21.14 -3.89
N PRO A 206 -14.29 22.38 -4.00
CA PRO A 206 -15.37 22.71 -4.94
C PRO A 206 -15.05 22.36 -6.40
N GLU A 207 -13.79 22.37 -6.80
CA GLU A 207 -13.34 22.10 -8.17
C GLU A 207 -13.28 20.60 -8.49
N PHE A 208 -12.98 19.76 -7.48
CA PHE A 208 -12.61 18.35 -7.70
C PHE A 208 -13.59 17.34 -7.09
N LYS A 209 -14.43 17.74 -6.11
CA LYS A 209 -15.31 16.85 -5.35
C LYS A 209 -16.22 15.97 -6.20
N ASP A 210 -16.69 16.49 -7.33
CA ASP A 210 -17.64 15.80 -8.22
C ASP A 210 -16.93 15.04 -9.36
N LYS A 211 -15.59 15.07 -9.42
CA LYS A 211 -14.78 14.40 -10.45
C LYS A 211 -14.22 13.06 -10.01
N ILE A 212 -14.39 12.68 -8.76
CA ILE A 212 -13.92 11.39 -8.24
C ILE A 212 -15.12 10.47 -8.04
N LYS A 213 -15.31 9.54 -8.97
CA LYS A 213 -16.39 8.56 -8.96
C LYS A 213 -16.20 7.50 -7.89
N ALA A 214 -14.95 7.06 -7.70
CA ALA A 214 -14.65 5.92 -6.85
C ALA A 214 -13.24 5.98 -6.26
N GLN A 215 -13.03 5.23 -5.17
CA GLN A 215 -11.71 4.82 -4.69
C GLN A 215 -11.60 3.30 -4.65
N ALA A 216 -10.42 2.76 -5.00
CA ALA A 216 -10.16 1.32 -4.95
C ALA A 216 -8.87 1.04 -4.19
N LEU A 217 -9.00 0.39 -3.04
CA LEU A 217 -7.94 0.22 -2.05
C LEU A 217 -7.58 -1.27 -1.95
N ILE A 218 -6.37 -1.64 -2.32
CA ILE A 218 -5.92 -3.03 -2.37
C ILE A 218 -5.03 -3.30 -1.16
N TYR A 219 -5.46 -4.17 -0.26
CA TYR A 219 -4.84 -4.49 1.04
C TYR A 219 -4.19 -3.27 1.74
N PRO A 220 -4.96 -2.18 1.95
CA PRO A 220 -4.41 -0.91 2.39
C PRO A 220 -4.00 -0.95 3.87
N GLY A 221 -2.90 -0.25 4.23
CA GLY A 221 -2.64 0.15 5.62
C GLY A 221 -3.26 1.52 5.86
N LEU A 222 -4.16 1.67 6.83
CA LEU A 222 -5.01 2.86 6.92
C LEU A 222 -4.89 3.62 8.24
N GLN A 223 -3.99 3.20 9.14
CA GLN A 223 -3.80 3.85 10.44
C GLN A 223 -2.40 3.60 11.02
N LEU A 224 -2.01 4.48 11.94
CA LEU A 224 -0.77 4.42 12.71
C LEU A 224 -1.05 4.57 14.23
N PHE A 225 -2.23 4.17 14.71
CA PHE A 225 -2.67 4.35 16.10
C PHE A 225 -2.53 3.08 16.94
N ASP A 226 -2.87 1.94 16.37
CA ASP A 226 -2.79 0.65 17.05
C ASP A 226 -1.93 -0.32 16.25
N THR A 227 -0.82 -0.72 16.82
CA THR A 227 0.13 -1.68 16.23
C THR A 227 0.03 -3.07 16.85
N LEU A 228 -1.01 -3.33 17.66
CA LEU A 228 -1.30 -4.62 18.31
C LEU A 228 -2.68 -5.18 17.95
N MET A 229 -3.17 -4.88 16.74
CA MET A 229 -4.40 -5.49 16.23
C MET A 229 -4.25 -7.02 16.09
N PRO A 230 -5.34 -7.79 16.09
CA PRO A 230 -5.29 -9.25 15.87
C PRO A 230 -4.43 -9.64 14.65
N SER A 231 -4.63 -9.00 13.49
CA SER A 231 -3.82 -9.30 12.29
C SER A 231 -2.33 -9.03 12.48
N HIS A 232 -1.95 -8.01 13.26
CA HIS A 232 -0.55 -7.72 13.57
C HIS A 232 0.12 -8.83 14.38
N MET A 233 -0.64 -9.48 15.26
CA MET A 233 -0.16 -10.58 16.11
C MET A 233 -0.19 -11.92 15.38
N GLU A 234 -1.28 -12.22 14.67
CA GLU A 234 -1.44 -13.45 13.88
C GLU A 234 -0.43 -13.56 12.76
N ASN A 235 -0.12 -12.42 12.10
CA ASN A 235 0.81 -12.34 10.97
C ASN A 235 2.14 -11.64 11.35
N GLU A 236 2.56 -11.73 12.63
CA GLU A 236 3.80 -11.09 13.10
C GLU A 236 5.02 -11.53 12.27
N TYR A 237 5.03 -12.79 11.84
CA TYR A 237 6.06 -13.40 11.00
C TYR A 237 5.53 -13.73 9.60
N GLY A 238 4.45 -13.09 9.17
CA GLY A 238 3.82 -13.33 7.87
C GLY A 238 4.78 -13.15 6.70
N PRO A 239 4.51 -13.80 5.57
CA PRO A 239 5.37 -13.70 4.40
C PRO A 239 5.38 -12.27 3.85
N ILE A 240 6.51 -11.88 3.28
CA ILE A 240 6.77 -10.60 2.58
C ILE A 240 6.76 -9.38 3.51
N LEU A 241 5.72 -9.18 4.32
CA LEU A 241 5.59 -8.04 5.23
C LEU A 241 5.37 -8.49 6.68
N PRO A 242 6.41 -8.94 7.40
CA PRO A 242 6.30 -9.20 8.83
C PRO A 242 6.12 -7.90 9.62
N ARG A 243 5.46 -7.95 10.77
CA ARG A 243 5.16 -6.79 11.64
C ARG A 243 6.38 -5.91 11.93
N LYS A 244 7.54 -6.52 12.17
CA LYS A 244 8.79 -5.77 12.40
C LYS A 244 9.19 -4.89 11.22
N MET A 245 9.00 -5.40 10.01
CA MET A 245 9.30 -4.64 8.77
C MET A 245 8.27 -3.53 8.56
N LEU A 246 6.97 -3.82 8.78
CA LEU A 246 5.91 -2.82 8.73
C LEU A 246 6.22 -1.62 9.65
N ILE A 247 6.57 -1.88 10.91
CA ILE A 247 6.92 -0.82 11.88
C ILE A 247 8.18 -0.08 11.43
N LYS A 248 9.24 -0.78 11.03
CA LYS A 248 10.48 -0.13 10.57
C LYS A 248 10.22 0.84 9.42
N LEU A 249 9.54 0.38 8.37
CA LEU A 249 9.28 1.18 7.18
C LEU A 249 8.26 2.30 7.46
N GLY A 250 7.23 2.03 8.24
CA GLY A 250 6.27 3.05 8.67
C GLY A 250 6.93 4.17 9.48
N CYS A 251 7.89 3.86 10.35
CA CYS A 251 8.66 4.89 11.07
C CYS A 251 9.46 5.77 10.12
N LEU A 252 10.08 5.20 9.07
CA LEU A 252 10.84 5.98 8.09
C LEU A 252 9.96 6.96 7.32
N TYR A 253 8.67 6.68 7.15
CA TYR A 253 7.72 7.64 6.57
C TYR A 253 7.50 8.84 7.49
N VAL A 254 7.50 8.62 8.80
CA VAL A 254 7.25 9.65 9.81
C VAL A 254 8.50 10.46 10.13
N THR A 255 9.63 9.78 10.38
CA THR A 255 10.84 10.41 10.92
C THR A 255 12.07 9.49 10.83
N LYS A 256 13.26 10.07 11.04
CA LYS A 256 14.52 9.35 11.25
C LYS A 256 14.80 9.03 12.73
N ASP A 257 13.90 9.34 13.64
CA ASP A 257 14.08 9.08 15.07
C ASP A 257 14.10 7.58 15.36
N GLN A 258 15.23 7.08 15.84
CA GLN A 258 15.47 5.65 16.11
C GLN A 258 14.72 5.15 17.35
N ALA A 259 14.09 6.01 18.13
CA ALA A 259 13.30 5.62 19.30
C ALA A 259 11.85 5.25 18.94
N LEU A 260 11.31 5.79 17.83
CA LEU A 260 9.94 5.55 17.39
C LEU A 260 9.61 4.06 17.14
N PRO A 261 10.47 3.27 16.47
CA PRO A 261 10.18 1.84 16.23
C PRO A 261 9.90 1.06 17.52
N GLN A 262 10.62 1.35 18.62
CA GLN A 262 10.40 0.70 19.90
C GLN A 262 9.10 1.15 20.56
N ALA A 263 8.75 2.42 20.46
CA ALA A 263 7.48 2.95 20.97
C ALA A 263 6.29 2.35 20.21
N MET A 264 6.37 2.23 18.88
CA MET A 264 5.35 1.57 18.06
C MET A 264 5.27 0.06 18.36
N TRP A 265 6.41 -0.61 18.52
CA TRP A 265 6.42 -2.03 18.88
C TRP A 265 5.67 -2.32 20.17
N LYS A 266 5.77 -1.41 21.15
CA LYS A 266 5.09 -1.49 22.44
C LYS A 266 3.69 -0.85 22.45
N ASN A 267 3.22 -0.34 21.34
CA ASN A 267 1.94 0.37 21.23
C ASN A 267 1.82 1.57 22.20
N GLN A 268 2.89 2.36 22.31
CA GLN A 268 3.06 3.47 23.27
C GLN A 268 3.39 4.82 22.58
N HIS A 269 3.19 4.92 21.28
CA HIS A 269 3.60 6.05 20.46
C HIS A 269 2.51 7.11 20.25
N VAL A 270 1.27 6.82 20.66
CA VAL A 270 0.14 7.76 20.45
C VAL A 270 0.21 8.89 21.47
N PRO A 271 0.19 10.17 21.01
CA PRO A 271 0.13 11.33 21.90
C PRO A 271 -1.14 11.34 22.76
N GLN A 272 -1.05 11.90 23.96
CA GLN A 272 -2.19 11.97 24.90
C GLN A 272 -3.38 12.75 24.32
N GLU A 273 -3.13 13.80 23.56
CA GLU A 273 -4.17 14.61 22.90
C GLU A 273 -4.98 13.82 21.86
N HIS A 274 -4.38 12.78 21.28
CA HIS A 274 -5.05 11.92 20.29
C HIS A 274 -5.77 10.72 20.89
N LYS A 275 -5.77 10.57 22.23
CA LYS A 275 -6.45 9.46 22.90
C LYS A 275 -7.91 9.29 22.47
N HIS A 276 -8.62 10.39 22.30
CA HIS A 276 -10.02 10.41 21.90
C HIS A 276 -10.30 9.80 20.51
N LEU A 277 -9.27 9.66 19.67
CA LEU A 277 -9.34 9.07 18.33
C LEU A 277 -9.21 7.53 18.34
N LEU A 278 -8.72 6.93 19.43
CA LEU A 278 -8.56 5.48 19.57
C LEU A 278 -9.88 4.72 19.39
N LYS A 279 -11.01 5.38 19.70
CA LYS A 279 -12.36 4.81 19.46
C LYS A 279 -12.60 4.39 18.02
N PHE A 280 -11.93 5.03 17.04
CA PHE A 280 -12.10 4.77 15.61
C PHE A 280 -11.27 3.57 15.12
N VAL A 281 -10.27 3.16 15.88
CA VAL A 281 -9.44 1.97 15.59
C VAL A 281 -9.71 0.82 16.57
N ASN A 282 -10.72 0.94 17.42
CA ASN A 282 -11.08 -0.10 18.39
C ASN A 282 -11.58 -1.36 17.66
N TRP A 283 -10.67 -2.29 17.42
CA TRP A 283 -10.93 -3.52 16.71
C TRP A 283 -11.98 -4.41 17.41
N SER A 284 -12.13 -4.34 18.74
CA SER A 284 -13.15 -5.11 19.45
C SER A 284 -14.58 -4.69 19.08
N THR A 285 -14.75 -3.44 18.61
CA THR A 285 -16.03 -2.90 18.14
C THR A 285 -16.28 -3.23 16.67
N PHE A 286 -15.25 -3.09 15.82
CA PHE A 286 -15.46 -3.06 14.37
C PHE A 286 -15.14 -4.36 13.64
N LEU A 287 -14.26 -5.23 14.20
CA LEU A 287 -13.94 -6.49 13.54
C LEU A 287 -15.08 -7.52 13.65
N PRO A 288 -15.23 -8.39 12.63
CA PRO A 288 -16.07 -9.58 12.74
C PRO A 288 -15.62 -10.50 13.89
N GLU A 289 -16.60 -11.19 14.50
CA GLU A 289 -16.36 -12.07 15.66
C GLU A 289 -15.28 -13.13 15.42
N LYS A 290 -15.16 -13.66 14.18
CA LYS A 290 -14.14 -14.67 13.85
C LYS A 290 -12.71 -14.20 14.12
N TYR A 291 -12.42 -12.91 14.02
CA TYR A 291 -11.10 -12.33 14.24
C TYR A 291 -10.86 -11.84 15.68
N LYS A 292 -11.89 -11.85 16.53
CA LYS A 292 -11.79 -11.39 17.93
C LYS A 292 -11.62 -12.53 18.93
N LYS A 293 -12.07 -13.74 18.61
CA LYS A 293 -12.27 -14.85 19.57
C LYS A 293 -11.02 -15.24 20.36
N SER A 294 -9.84 -15.10 19.78
CA SER A 294 -8.57 -15.49 20.42
C SER A 294 -7.78 -14.30 20.99
N HIS A 295 -8.36 -13.10 20.95
CA HIS A 295 -7.67 -11.87 21.33
C HIS A 295 -8.45 -11.11 22.41
N VAL A 296 -7.70 -10.44 23.29
CA VAL A 296 -8.27 -9.54 24.31
C VAL A 296 -7.87 -8.12 23.93
N TYR A 297 -8.88 -7.25 23.79
CA TYR A 297 -8.62 -5.85 23.47
C TYR A 297 -7.88 -5.16 24.61
N THR A 298 -6.79 -4.52 24.27
CA THR A 298 -6.04 -3.62 25.15
C THR A 298 -5.85 -2.29 24.42
N GLU A 299 -6.40 -1.22 25.00
CA GLU A 299 -6.26 0.11 24.41
C GLU A 299 -4.77 0.52 24.37
N PRO A 300 -4.30 1.13 23.26
CA PRO A 300 -2.96 1.69 23.19
C PRO A 300 -2.65 2.66 24.33
N ILE A 301 -1.44 2.59 24.87
CA ILE A 301 -1.02 3.48 25.97
C ILE A 301 -0.59 4.81 25.39
N THR A 302 -1.27 5.88 25.79
CA THR A 302 -1.02 7.23 25.27
C THR A 302 -0.11 8.05 26.19
N GLY A 303 0.64 9.01 25.60
CA GLY A 303 1.43 10.00 26.34
C GLY A 303 2.73 9.48 26.97
N ILE A 304 3.16 8.26 26.63
CA ILE A 304 4.44 7.69 27.08
C ILE A 304 5.59 8.17 26.19
N PHE A 305 5.43 8.02 24.89
CA PHE A 305 6.39 8.51 23.91
C PHE A 305 5.89 9.84 23.35
N ASN A 306 6.66 10.92 23.55
CA ASN A 306 6.22 12.26 23.18
C ASN A 306 7.23 12.92 22.23
N ALA A 307 6.80 13.14 21.00
CA ALA A 307 7.59 13.80 19.96
C ALA A 307 6.66 14.64 19.07
N SER A 308 7.09 15.86 18.74
CA SER A 308 6.25 16.83 18.00
C SER A 308 5.77 16.33 16.63
N TYR A 309 6.56 15.50 15.94
CA TYR A 309 6.17 14.91 14.65
C TYR A 309 4.98 13.94 14.77
N LEU A 310 4.69 13.41 15.95
CA LEU A 310 3.53 12.55 16.17
C LEU A 310 2.19 13.29 16.14
N ASN A 311 2.19 14.62 16.24
CA ASN A 311 0.97 15.40 16.07
C ASN A 311 0.37 15.22 14.66
N SER A 312 1.18 14.80 13.70
CA SER A 312 0.75 14.51 12.34
C SER A 312 0.17 13.10 12.15
N VAL A 313 0.28 12.19 13.13
CA VAL A 313 -0.17 10.78 13.00
C VAL A 313 -1.66 10.69 12.66
N ALA A 314 -2.47 11.60 13.18
CA ALA A 314 -3.88 11.69 12.83
C ALA A 314 -4.09 11.95 11.33
N HIS A 315 -3.32 12.87 10.76
CA HIS A 315 -3.38 13.18 9.34
C HIS A 315 -2.84 12.06 8.44
N MET A 316 -2.02 11.15 8.99
CA MET A 316 -1.51 9.97 8.29
C MET A 316 -2.46 8.78 8.33
N SER A 317 -3.59 8.88 9.00
CA SER A 317 -4.46 7.74 9.31
C SER A 317 -5.89 7.97 8.79
N PRO A 318 -6.18 7.74 7.50
CA PRO A 318 -7.52 7.97 6.93
C PRO A 318 -8.62 7.18 7.64
N LEU A 319 -8.28 6.08 8.30
CA LEU A 319 -9.21 5.26 9.06
C LEU A 319 -9.83 6.01 10.25
N ILE A 320 -9.18 7.02 10.83
CA ILE A 320 -9.71 7.76 11.99
C ILE A 320 -10.60 8.95 11.64
N ALA A 321 -10.84 9.22 10.36
CA ALA A 321 -11.80 10.26 9.96
C ALA A 321 -13.15 10.04 10.67
N ASN A 322 -13.81 11.11 11.07
CA ASN A 322 -15.10 10.98 11.75
C ASN A 322 -16.22 10.52 10.80
N ASP A 323 -17.33 10.04 11.34
CA ASP A 323 -18.38 9.43 10.53
C ASP A 323 -19.04 10.42 9.55
N SER A 324 -19.14 11.71 9.91
CA SER A 324 -19.64 12.75 8.99
C SER A 324 -18.69 13.03 7.84
N GLU A 325 -17.39 12.82 8.03
CA GLU A 325 -16.41 12.89 6.94
C GLU A 325 -16.48 11.65 6.05
N LEU A 326 -16.66 10.48 6.63
CA LEU A 326 -16.78 9.24 5.86
C LEU A 326 -18.03 9.22 4.97
N GLN A 327 -19.17 9.74 5.42
CA GLN A 327 -20.44 9.79 4.67
C GLN A 327 -20.31 10.44 3.29
N THR A 328 -19.34 11.33 3.09
CA THR A 328 -19.15 12.06 1.83
C THR A 328 -18.21 11.37 0.86
N LEU A 329 -17.68 10.19 1.22
CA LEU A 329 -16.76 9.46 0.37
C LEU A 329 -17.48 8.81 -0.81
N PRO A 330 -16.80 8.68 -1.96
CA PRO A 330 -17.38 8.07 -3.15
C PRO A 330 -17.53 6.56 -3.02
N LEU A 331 -18.08 5.93 -4.05
CA LEU A 331 -18.08 4.47 -4.19
C LEU A 331 -16.71 3.89 -3.85
N THR A 332 -16.67 2.91 -2.97
CA THR A 332 -15.41 2.39 -2.43
C THR A 332 -15.27 0.89 -2.66
N TYR A 333 -14.14 0.49 -3.20
CA TYR A 333 -13.68 -0.90 -3.22
C TYR A 333 -12.56 -1.08 -2.21
N VAL A 334 -12.64 -2.16 -1.43
CA VAL A 334 -11.56 -2.58 -0.53
C VAL A 334 -11.30 -4.07 -0.75
N LEU A 335 -10.05 -4.44 -1.02
CA LEU A 335 -9.61 -5.82 -1.04
C LEU A 335 -8.74 -6.08 0.18
N THR A 336 -9.01 -7.16 0.91
CA THR A 336 -8.19 -7.61 2.06
C THR A 336 -7.73 -9.05 1.87
N CYS A 337 -6.63 -9.42 2.52
CA CYS A 337 -6.06 -10.76 2.51
C CYS A 337 -6.05 -11.36 3.92
N GLU A 338 -6.34 -12.68 4.06
CA GLU A 338 -6.42 -13.35 5.36
C GLU A 338 -5.08 -13.33 6.12
N HIS A 339 -3.98 -13.66 5.42
CA HIS A 339 -2.63 -13.75 5.99
C HIS A 339 -1.84 -12.45 5.83
N ASP A 340 -2.50 -11.31 6.08
CA ASP A 340 -1.93 -9.98 5.93
C ASP A 340 -1.90 -9.26 7.27
N VAL A 341 -0.74 -8.72 7.62
CA VAL A 341 -0.57 -7.89 8.83
C VAL A 341 -1.48 -6.66 8.83
N LEU A 342 -1.90 -6.15 7.66
CA LEU A 342 -2.80 -4.99 7.48
C LEU A 342 -4.27 -5.38 7.27
N ARG A 343 -4.63 -6.67 7.38
CA ARG A 343 -6.00 -7.16 7.18
C ARG A 343 -7.04 -6.36 7.97
N ASP A 344 -6.76 -6.13 9.23
CA ASP A 344 -7.73 -5.54 10.16
C ASP A 344 -7.95 -4.05 9.87
N ASP A 345 -6.97 -3.32 9.36
CA ASP A 345 -7.14 -1.94 8.89
C ASP A 345 -8.23 -1.87 7.81
N GLY A 346 -8.15 -2.75 6.80
CA GLY A 346 -9.12 -2.83 5.73
C GLY A 346 -10.52 -3.22 6.24
N LEU A 347 -10.62 -4.24 7.12
CA LEU A 347 -11.89 -4.72 7.67
C LEU A 347 -12.58 -3.65 8.53
N ILE A 348 -11.84 -2.95 9.37
CA ILE A 348 -12.38 -1.86 10.19
C ILE A 348 -12.86 -0.73 9.28
N TYR A 349 -12.09 -0.37 8.26
CA TYR A 349 -12.48 0.69 7.34
C TYR A 349 -13.76 0.34 6.57
N VAL A 350 -13.88 -0.89 6.07
CA VAL A 350 -15.12 -1.40 5.44
C VAL A 350 -16.30 -1.25 6.39
N THR A 351 -16.17 -1.73 7.62
CA THR A 351 -17.26 -1.65 8.64
C THR A 351 -17.64 -0.19 8.92
N ARG A 352 -16.66 0.70 9.06
CA ARG A 352 -16.92 2.12 9.34
C ARG A 352 -17.58 2.84 8.17
N LEU A 353 -17.14 2.56 6.94
CA LEU A 353 -17.74 3.12 5.72
C LEU A 353 -19.20 2.66 5.56
N GLN A 354 -19.46 1.36 5.76
CA GLN A 354 -20.82 0.81 5.71
C GLN A 354 -21.74 1.44 6.78
N ASN A 355 -21.25 1.60 8.00
CA ASN A 355 -21.96 2.27 9.08
C ASN A 355 -22.24 3.76 8.76
N ALA A 356 -21.36 4.41 8.01
CA ALA A 356 -21.54 5.77 7.53
C ALA A 356 -22.46 5.88 6.29
N GLY A 357 -22.94 4.75 5.73
CA GLY A 357 -23.84 4.74 4.57
C GLY A 357 -23.14 4.84 3.22
N VAL A 358 -21.82 4.66 3.16
CA VAL A 358 -21.06 4.63 1.91
C VAL A 358 -21.30 3.31 1.18
N ASN A 359 -21.45 3.36 -0.14
CA ASN A 359 -21.50 2.16 -0.98
C ASN A 359 -20.13 1.52 -1.06
N VAL A 360 -19.96 0.35 -0.43
CA VAL A 360 -18.68 -0.37 -0.32
C VAL A 360 -18.80 -1.77 -0.89
N THR A 361 -17.92 -2.09 -1.83
CA THR A 361 -17.66 -3.47 -2.25
C THR A 361 -16.41 -3.98 -1.53
N HIS A 362 -16.53 -5.10 -0.83
CA HIS A 362 -15.42 -5.71 -0.12
C HIS A 362 -15.12 -7.11 -0.66
N ASP A 363 -13.91 -7.29 -1.18
CA ASP A 363 -13.36 -8.58 -1.53
C ASP A 363 -12.37 -9.04 -0.46
N HIS A 364 -12.59 -10.25 0.07
CA HIS A 364 -11.65 -10.90 0.96
C HIS A 364 -11.02 -12.12 0.29
N VAL A 365 -9.70 -12.23 0.38
CA VAL A 365 -8.93 -13.33 -0.21
C VAL A 365 -8.40 -14.22 0.90
N GLU A 366 -9.10 -15.34 1.17
CA GLU A 366 -8.85 -16.25 2.29
C GLU A 366 -7.45 -16.86 2.31
N ASN A 367 -6.86 -17.12 1.13
CA ASN A 367 -5.50 -17.63 0.99
C ASN A 367 -4.49 -16.56 0.56
N GLY A 368 -4.88 -15.29 0.72
CA GLY A 368 -4.09 -14.13 0.34
C GLY A 368 -3.10 -13.71 1.44
N PHE A 369 -2.01 -13.08 1.00
CA PHE A 369 -1.03 -12.42 1.86
C PHE A 369 -0.68 -11.05 1.28
N HIS A 370 0.03 -10.23 2.08
CA HIS A 370 0.36 -8.86 1.69
C HIS A 370 1.27 -8.78 0.46
N GLY A 371 0.99 -7.83 -0.45
CA GLY A 371 1.88 -7.53 -1.58
C GLY A 371 1.75 -8.48 -2.76
N ALA A 372 0.70 -9.29 -2.86
CA ALA A 372 0.52 -10.28 -3.93
C ALA A 372 0.56 -9.68 -5.35
N LEU A 373 0.18 -8.41 -5.53
CA LEU A 373 0.26 -7.70 -6.82
C LEU A 373 1.70 -7.50 -7.33
N ALA A 374 2.70 -7.51 -6.46
CA ALA A 374 4.09 -7.43 -6.89
C ALA A 374 4.57 -8.69 -7.63
N PHE A 375 3.80 -9.77 -7.59
CA PHE A 375 4.14 -11.09 -8.13
C PHE A 375 3.18 -11.55 -9.25
N ILE A 376 2.72 -10.61 -10.08
CA ILE A 376 1.86 -10.91 -11.24
C ILE A 376 2.65 -11.24 -12.51
N ASN A 377 3.97 -11.02 -12.51
CA ASN A 377 4.85 -11.23 -13.66
C ASN A 377 5.95 -12.26 -13.37
N SER A 378 6.59 -12.73 -14.47
CA SER A 378 7.83 -13.49 -14.42
C SER A 378 8.96 -12.68 -13.71
N PRO A 379 9.96 -13.32 -13.02
CA PRO A 379 10.13 -14.78 -13.00
C PRO A 379 9.33 -15.52 -11.90
N PHE A 380 8.75 -14.81 -10.96
CA PHE A 380 8.10 -15.41 -9.79
C PHE A 380 6.60 -15.11 -9.73
N HIS A 381 5.90 -15.22 -10.86
CA HIS A 381 4.45 -15.00 -10.84
C HIS A 381 3.74 -16.02 -9.93
N LEU A 382 2.74 -15.51 -9.20
CA LEU A 382 1.87 -16.28 -8.34
C LEU A 382 0.43 -16.23 -8.86
N ASN A 383 -0.27 -17.36 -8.80
CA ASN A 383 -1.70 -17.44 -9.13
C ASN A 383 -2.52 -16.48 -8.26
N LEU A 384 -2.15 -16.34 -7.00
CA LEU A 384 -2.73 -15.38 -6.06
C LEU A 384 -2.69 -13.95 -6.62
N GLY A 385 -1.54 -13.50 -7.14
CA GLY A 385 -1.38 -12.16 -7.72
C GLY A 385 -2.34 -11.92 -8.88
N HIS A 386 -2.50 -12.92 -9.75
CA HIS A 386 -3.46 -12.86 -10.86
C HIS A 386 -4.91 -12.75 -10.37
N ARG A 387 -5.31 -13.54 -9.35
CA ARG A 387 -6.67 -13.44 -8.80
C ARG A 387 -6.96 -12.10 -8.15
N VAL A 388 -6.01 -11.55 -7.37
CA VAL A 388 -6.13 -10.20 -6.79
C VAL A 388 -6.30 -9.16 -7.90
N LYS A 389 -5.45 -9.21 -8.92
CA LYS A 389 -5.53 -8.33 -10.11
C LYS A 389 -6.88 -8.48 -10.82
N ASP A 390 -7.35 -9.72 -11.05
CA ASP A 390 -8.60 -9.95 -11.81
C ASP A 390 -9.83 -9.47 -11.04
N LYS A 391 -9.90 -9.70 -9.72
CA LYS A 391 -10.96 -9.14 -8.87
C LYS A 391 -11.01 -7.61 -8.94
N TYR A 392 -9.85 -6.97 -8.78
CA TYR A 392 -9.71 -5.52 -8.87
C TYR A 392 -10.16 -4.98 -10.24
N ILE A 393 -9.66 -5.55 -11.34
CA ILE A 393 -9.98 -5.08 -12.69
C ILE A 393 -11.46 -5.32 -13.00
N SER A 394 -12.04 -6.48 -12.64
CA SER A 394 -13.46 -6.76 -12.85
C SER A 394 -14.35 -5.76 -12.12
N TRP A 395 -14.00 -5.40 -10.88
CA TRP A 395 -14.74 -4.37 -10.17
C TRP A 395 -14.66 -3.00 -10.87
N LEU A 396 -13.49 -2.62 -11.39
CA LEU A 396 -13.36 -1.37 -12.16
C LEU A 396 -14.23 -1.39 -13.43
N GLU A 397 -14.26 -2.50 -14.18
CA GLU A 397 -15.09 -2.69 -15.38
C GLU A 397 -16.59 -2.52 -15.10
N GLU A 398 -17.04 -2.98 -13.95
CA GLU A 398 -18.46 -2.92 -13.55
C GLU A 398 -18.88 -1.53 -13.06
N ASN A 399 -17.94 -0.69 -12.60
CA ASN A 399 -18.25 0.53 -11.85
C ASN A 399 -17.74 1.81 -12.50
N LEU A 400 -16.89 1.71 -13.50
CA LEU A 400 -16.39 2.85 -14.29
C LEU A 400 -16.85 2.76 -15.75
#